data_874fedecaae91c5d0ab0197f835dd670
#
_entry.id   874fedecaae91c5d0ab0197f835dd670
#
_cell.length_a   1.000
_cell.length_b   1.000
_cell.length_c   1.000
_cell.angle_alpha   90.00
_cell.angle_beta   90.00
_cell.angle_gamma   90.00
#
_symmetry.space_group_name_H-M   'P 1'
#
loop_
_entity.id
_entity.type
_entity.pdbx_description
1 polymer ?
#
loop_
_entity_poly.entity_id
_entity_poly.type
_entity_poly.pdbx_seq_one_letter_code
_entity_poly.pdbx_strand_id
1 'polypeptide(L)'
;MNRPLLLLLLSLWVAVANSAAAQQGSGTPKSPEEPAANPGRPTVSTPATLTPVGYLQFETGFLGASHSPEFSSQSSLNEVVKFSLSRRIQLLAAAGPFAHSRVENQASNGTGDVALGVQGVVRQGEGVRPTIALSYFHRVYSGDTPDLDIGSARNSALLLASAEVKGFHYDTNYLFNEVIDNAIHRAQFGQTLSVSHSLVKKFGISGEIWHFTQPFLRSNAVGTLWALNYNARRNLVLDGGFNRGFTSTSTRWEVFVGFTYLLPHKVSATSGAYSR
;
A
#
# COMPACT_ATOMS: atom_id res chain seq x y z
N MET A 1 19.44 1.11 -21.27
CA MET A 1 19.23 0.83 -19.83
C MET A 1 19.91 1.94 -19.04
N ASN A 2 19.14 2.93 -18.60
CA ASN A 2 19.71 4.11 -17.93
C ASN A 2 20.00 3.78 -16.46
N ARG A 3 21.26 3.52 -16.15
CA ARG A 3 21.78 3.27 -14.79
C ARG A 3 21.75 4.46 -13.80
N PRO A 4 21.52 5.75 -14.19
CA PRO A 4 21.60 6.86 -13.23
C PRO A 4 20.42 7.00 -12.27
N LEU A 5 19.21 6.53 -12.62
CA LEU A 5 18.03 6.73 -11.76
C LEU A 5 18.05 5.84 -10.50
N LEU A 6 18.62 4.64 -10.61
CA LEU A 6 18.74 3.71 -9.47
C LEU A 6 19.73 4.20 -8.41
N LEU A 7 20.80 4.87 -8.84
CA LEU A 7 21.81 5.43 -7.94
C LEU A 7 21.32 6.70 -7.24
N LEU A 8 20.42 7.47 -7.86
CA LEU A 8 19.88 8.69 -7.26
C LEU A 8 18.95 8.38 -6.07
N LEU A 9 18.17 7.31 -6.15
CA LEU A 9 17.28 6.89 -5.06
C LEU A 9 18.07 6.27 -3.87
N LEU A 10 19.18 5.57 -4.15
CA LEU A 10 20.04 5.03 -3.09
C LEU A 10 20.88 6.12 -2.40
N SER A 11 21.33 7.15 -3.12
CA SER A 11 22.17 8.21 -2.57
C SER A 11 21.42 9.17 -1.64
N LEU A 12 20.12 9.34 -1.82
CA LEU A 12 19.29 10.18 -0.94
C LEU A 12 19.20 9.63 0.49
N TRP A 13 19.31 8.31 0.68
CA TRP A 13 19.22 7.65 1.98
C TRP A 13 20.51 7.70 2.81
N VAL A 14 21.67 7.79 2.18
CA VAL A 14 22.98 7.80 2.87
C VAL A 14 23.27 9.16 3.49
N ALA A 15 22.76 10.26 2.90
CA ALA A 15 23.02 11.61 3.39
C ALA A 15 22.27 12.00 4.68
N VAL A 16 21.16 11.31 5.02
CA VAL A 16 20.29 11.64 6.17
C VAL A 16 20.74 10.96 7.47
N ALA A 17 21.64 9.98 7.42
CA ALA A 17 21.98 9.15 8.56
C ALA A 17 22.92 9.80 9.62
N ASN A 18 23.48 10.99 9.35
CA ASN A 18 24.57 11.55 10.16
C ASN A 18 24.21 12.75 11.07
N SER A 19 22.95 13.14 11.23
CA SER A 19 22.61 14.34 12.01
C SER A 19 21.46 14.12 12.98
N ALA A 20 21.64 13.31 14.03
CA ALA A 20 20.73 13.37 15.19
C ALA A 20 21.39 12.77 16.44
N ALA A 21 22.14 13.61 17.16
CA ALA A 21 22.43 13.39 18.59
C ALA A 21 21.65 14.42 19.41
N ALA A 22 21.00 13.91 20.48
CA ALA A 22 20.50 14.60 21.65
C ALA A 22 19.20 15.41 21.56
N GLN A 23 18.14 14.80 22.15
CA GLN A 23 17.40 15.45 23.24
C GLN A 23 16.57 14.38 23.98
N GLN A 24 17.06 13.96 25.16
CA GLN A 24 16.27 13.23 26.15
C GLN A 24 15.41 14.23 26.92
N GLY A 25 14.11 14.21 26.65
CA GLY A 25 13.11 14.89 27.46
C GLY A 25 12.43 13.89 28.40
N SER A 26 12.48 14.12 29.70
CA SER A 26 11.78 13.37 30.75
C SER A 26 10.27 13.51 30.56
N GLY A 27 9.62 12.48 30.00
CA GLY A 27 8.18 12.46 29.77
C GLY A 27 7.45 11.70 30.87
N THR A 28 6.51 12.35 31.54
CA THR A 28 5.40 11.73 32.29
C THR A 28 4.80 10.53 31.56
N PRO A 29 4.35 9.46 32.26
CA PRO A 29 3.73 8.31 31.60
C PRO A 29 2.52 8.77 30.81
N LYS A 30 2.60 8.71 29.47
CA LYS A 30 1.45 8.97 28.60
C LYS A 30 0.37 7.93 28.91
N SER A 31 -0.83 8.40 29.19
CA SER A 31 -2.06 7.59 29.14
C SER A 31 -2.02 6.66 27.94
N PRO A 32 -2.48 5.41 28.02
CA PRO A 32 -2.49 4.51 26.87
C PRO A 32 -3.18 5.20 25.70
N GLU A 33 -2.41 5.45 24.65
CA GLU A 33 -2.92 6.16 23.49
C GLU A 33 -4.00 5.30 22.83
N GLU A 34 -5.21 5.84 22.66
CA GLU A 34 -6.28 5.14 21.98
C GLU A 34 -5.82 4.69 20.60
N PRO A 35 -6.17 3.45 20.18
CA PRO A 35 -5.75 2.92 18.90
C PRO A 35 -6.28 3.77 17.75
N ALA A 36 -5.41 4.03 16.78
CA ALA A 36 -5.71 4.81 15.59
C ALA A 36 -5.60 3.93 14.34
N ALA A 37 -6.36 4.25 13.31
CA ALA A 37 -6.23 3.61 12.01
C ALA A 37 -4.83 3.87 11.44
N ASN A 38 -4.26 2.85 10.77
CA ASN A 38 -2.98 2.92 10.06
C ASN A 38 -3.21 2.62 8.57
N PRO A 39 -3.64 3.61 7.79
CA PRO A 39 -4.00 3.40 6.39
C PRO A 39 -2.79 3.01 5.54
N GLY A 40 -2.95 1.97 4.69
CA GLY A 40 -2.09 1.72 3.55
C GLY A 40 -2.55 2.45 2.30
N ARG A 41 -3.77 2.97 2.31
CA ARG A 41 -4.34 3.83 1.28
C ARG A 41 -3.97 5.29 1.55
N PRO A 42 -3.99 6.16 0.53
CA PRO A 42 -4.35 5.94 -0.88
C PRO A 42 -3.18 5.55 -1.79
N THR A 43 -1.96 5.47 -1.26
CA THR A 43 -0.74 5.23 -2.02
C THR A 43 -0.60 3.78 -2.48
N VAL A 44 0.17 3.55 -3.53
CA VAL A 44 0.63 2.22 -3.94
C VAL A 44 1.63 1.67 -2.90
N SER A 45 2.42 2.58 -2.31
CA SER A 45 3.30 2.25 -1.19
C SER A 45 2.50 1.79 0.02
N THR A 46 2.89 0.67 0.57
CA THR A 46 2.36 0.13 1.82
C THR A 46 3.28 0.51 2.97
N PRO A 47 2.79 0.98 4.12
CA PRO A 47 3.62 1.30 5.27
C PRO A 47 4.25 0.06 5.89
N ALA A 48 5.49 0.19 6.36
CA ALA A 48 6.20 -0.86 7.10
C ALA A 48 5.64 -1.06 8.52
N THR A 49 4.88 -0.10 9.04
CA THR A 49 4.23 -0.15 10.34
C THR A 49 2.94 -0.96 10.27
N LEU A 50 2.60 -1.64 11.39
CA LEU A 50 1.41 -2.51 11.48
C LEU A 50 0.22 -1.76 12.09
N THR A 51 -0.98 -2.29 11.86
CA THR A 51 -2.18 -1.85 12.59
C THR A 51 -2.07 -2.17 14.09
N PRO A 52 -2.86 -1.54 14.97
CA PRO A 52 -2.85 -1.85 16.40
C PRO A 52 -3.13 -3.33 16.67
N VAL A 53 -2.37 -3.91 17.61
CA VAL A 53 -2.43 -5.35 17.92
C VAL A 53 -3.81 -5.76 18.45
N GLY A 54 -4.41 -6.77 17.84
CA GLY A 54 -5.71 -7.32 18.19
C GLY A 54 -6.89 -6.56 17.59
N TYR A 55 -6.65 -5.57 16.75
CA TYR A 55 -7.69 -4.82 16.05
C TYR A 55 -7.78 -5.26 14.59
N LEU A 56 -9.01 -5.26 14.06
CA LEU A 56 -9.29 -5.48 12.65
C LEU A 56 -9.45 -4.13 11.94
N GLN A 57 -8.78 -3.95 10.82
CA GLN A 57 -8.85 -2.76 9.98
C GLN A 57 -9.33 -3.14 8.59
N PHE A 58 -10.24 -2.33 8.06
CA PHE A 58 -10.76 -2.41 6.70
C PHE A 58 -10.30 -1.20 5.90
N GLU A 59 -9.87 -1.43 4.68
CA GLU A 59 -9.50 -0.40 3.71
C GLU A 59 -10.29 -0.64 2.44
N THR A 60 -11.34 0.15 2.23
CA THR A 60 -12.25 0.04 1.10
C THR A 60 -12.04 1.20 0.15
N GLY A 61 -11.91 0.95 -1.13
CA GLY A 61 -11.72 1.97 -2.15
C GLY A 61 -12.43 1.70 -3.44
N PHE A 62 -13.09 2.72 -3.97
CA PHE A 62 -13.59 2.76 -5.34
C PHE A 62 -12.54 3.40 -6.24
N LEU A 63 -12.27 2.78 -7.38
CA LEU A 63 -11.33 3.22 -8.40
C LEU A 63 -12.05 3.32 -9.74
N GLY A 64 -11.85 4.42 -10.44
CA GLY A 64 -12.17 4.59 -11.86
C GLY A 64 -10.88 4.78 -12.64
N ALA A 65 -10.62 3.93 -13.63
CA ALA A 65 -9.42 3.97 -14.48
C ALA A 65 -9.78 4.11 -15.96
N SER A 66 -8.89 4.75 -16.73
CA SER A 66 -9.07 4.92 -18.16
C SER A 66 -7.77 4.91 -18.95
N HIS A 67 -7.85 4.40 -20.19
CA HIS A 67 -6.73 4.34 -21.12
C HIS A 67 -5.56 3.52 -20.57
N SER A 68 -5.82 2.25 -20.27
CA SER A 68 -4.81 1.21 -20.01
C SER A 68 -4.48 0.48 -21.32
N PRO A 69 -3.31 -0.17 -21.43
CA PRO A 69 -3.04 -1.12 -22.49
C PRO A 69 -4.03 -2.26 -22.58
N GLU A 70 -4.69 -2.62 -21.46
CA GLU A 70 -5.56 -3.79 -21.33
C GLU A 70 -7.05 -3.46 -21.43
N PHE A 71 -7.44 -2.19 -21.20
CA PHE A 71 -8.84 -1.75 -21.23
C PHE A 71 -8.96 -0.26 -21.60
N SER A 72 -10.11 0.13 -22.14
CA SER A 72 -10.41 1.54 -22.37
C SER A 72 -10.91 2.26 -21.12
N SER A 73 -11.67 1.58 -20.27
CA SER A 73 -12.10 2.08 -18.95
C SER A 73 -12.41 0.92 -18.00
N GLN A 74 -12.20 1.16 -16.72
CA GLN A 74 -12.51 0.22 -15.66
C GLN A 74 -13.01 0.97 -14.42
N SER A 75 -13.99 0.40 -13.72
CA SER A 75 -14.43 0.83 -12.40
C SER A 75 -14.38 -0.36 -11.48
N SER A 76 -13.72 -0.25 -10.33
CA SER A 76 -13.55 -1.37 -9.40
C SER A 76 -13.73 -0.96 -7.95
N LEU A 77 -14.14 -1.91 -7.14
CA LEU A 77 -14.10 -1.84 -5.69
C LEU A 77 -12.94 -2.71 -5.19
N ASN A 78 -12.07 -2.12 -4.39
CA ASN A 78 -10.92 -2.80 -3.80
C ASN A 78 -11.07 -2.82 -2.28
N GLU A 79 -10.75 -3.94 -1.67
CA GLU A 79 -10.86 -4.18 -0.24
C GLU A 79 -9.57 -4.78 0.29
N VAL A 80 -9.07 -4.25 1.42
CA VAL A 80 -7.96 -4.85 2.17
C VAL A 80 -8.37 -4.96 3.64
N VAL A 81 -8.25 -6.16 4.18
CA VAL A 81 -8.48 -6.44 5.60
C VAL A 81 -7.14 -6.74 6.26
N LYS A 82 -6.87 -6.09 7.40
CA LYS A 82 -5.63 -6.20 8.15
C LYS A 82 -5.91 -6.59 9.59
N PHE A 83 -5.15 -7.56 10.13
CA PHE A 83 -5.23 -7.99 11.51
C PHE A 83 -3.85 -8.25 12.10
N SER A 84 -3.44 -7.45 13.07
CA SER A 84 -2.15 -7.63 13.74
C SER A 84 -2.24 -8.61 14.89
N LEU A 85 -1.55 -9.74 14.76
CA LEU A 85 -1.42 -10.77 15.79
C LEU A 85 -0.48 -10.32 16.91
N SER A 86 0.54 -9.54 16.57
CA SER A 86 1.54 -9.04 17.49
C SER A 86 2.11 -7.70 16.98
N ARG A 87 3.00 -7.09 17.73
CA ARG A 87 3.73 -5.89 17.31
C ARG A 87 4.64 -6.13 16.10
N ARG A 88 4.84 -7.38 15.69
CA ARG A 88 5.73 -7.76 14.60
C ARG A 88 5.08 -8.52 13.46
N ILE A 89 3.85 -9.03 13.63
CA ILE A 89 3.19 -9.89 12.64
C ILE A 89 1.77 -9.44 12.42
N GLN A 90 1.41 -9.24 11.17
CA GLN A 90 0.07 -8.86 10.69
C GLN A 90 -0.36 -9.81 9.57
N LEU A 91 -1.60 -10.25 9.61
CA LEU A 91 -2.26 -10.96 8.53
C LEU A 91 -2.98 -9.96 7.63
N LEU A 92 -3.03 -10.27 6.33
CA LEU A 92 -3.61 -9.44 5.29
C LEU A 92 -4.50 -10.29 4.39
N ALA A 93 -5.63 -9.71 3.97
CA ALA A 93 -6.44 -10.25 2.89
C ALA A 93 -6.80 -9.10 1.95
N ALA A 94 -6.53 -9.26 0.67
CA ALA A 94 -6.86 -8.28 -0.36
C ALA A 94 -7.83 -8.90 -1.36
N ALA A 95 -8.82 -8.14 -1.82
CA ALA A 95 -9.82 -8.60 -2.77
C ALA A 95 -10.30 -7.46 -3.68
N GLY A 96 -10.68 -7.81 -4.90
CA GLY A 96 -11.46 -6.96 -5.81
C GLY A 96 -12.89 -7.51 -5.96
N PRO A 97 -13.81 -7.27 -5.00
CA PRO A 97 -15.12 -7.93 -5.02
C PRO A 97 -15.99 -7.58 -6.23
N PHE A 98 -15.68 -6.48 -6.90
CA PHE A 98 -16.41 -6.04 -8.09
C PHE A 98 -15.50 -5.23 -9.00
N ALA A 99 -15.61 -5.48 -10.32
CA ALA A 99 -15.11 -4.58 -11.35
C ALA A 99 -16.01 -4.60 -12.59
N HIS A 100 -16.14 -3.43 -13.20
CA HIS A 100 -16.79 -3.23 -14.50
C HIS A 100 -15.73 -2.73 -15.47
N SER A 101 -15.41 -3.49 -16.49
CA SER A 101 -14.38 -3.17 -17.47
C SER A 101 -14.97 -3.03 -18.87
N ARG A 102 -14.39 -2.13 -19.66
CA ARG A 102 -14.66 -2.01 -21.08
C ARG A 102 -13.37 -2.23 -21.86
N VAL A 103 -13.34 -3.29 -22.64
CA VAL A 103 -12.25 -3.60 -23.57
C VAL A 103 -12.79 -3.35 -24.97
N GLU A 104 -12.20 -2.43 -25.72
CA GLU A 104 -12.72 -1.95 -26.99
C GLU A 104 -14.19 -1.49 -26.87
N ASN A 105 -15.14 -2.23 -27.49
CA ASN A 105 -16.56 -1.93 -27.44
C ASN A 105 -17.37 -2.92 -26.60
N GLN A 106 -16.70 -3.85 -25.93
CA GLN A 106 -17.35 -4.85 -25.07
C GLN A 106 -17.22 -4.46 -23.61
N ALA A 107 -18.33 -4.43 -22.90
CA ALA A 107 -18.37 -4.20 -21.47
C ALA A 107 -18.59 -5.54 -20.75
N SER A 108 -17.88 -5.76 -19.68
CA SER A 108 -17.99 -6.94 -18.82
C SER A 108 -18.00 -6.55 -17.35
N ASN A 109 -18.71 -7.35 -16.56
CA ASN A 109 -18.63 -7.30 -15.10
C ASN A 109 -17.91 -8.55 -14.63
N GLY A 110 -17.11 -8.42 -13.60
CA GLY A 110 -16.39 -9.53 -13.01
C GLY A 110 -15.91 -9.20 -11.62
N THR A 111 -15.08 -10.08 -11.09
CA THR A 111 -14.37 -9.89 -9.83
C THR A 111 -12.89 -9.78 -10.12
N GLY A 112 -12.18 -9.03 -9.29
CA GLY A 112 -10.72 -9.05 -9.26
C GLY A 112 -10.17 -10.22 -8.46
N ASP A 113 -8.86 -10.26 -8.32
CA ASP A 113 -8.13 -11.29 -7.58
C ASP A 113 -8.45 -11.27 -6.07
N VAL A 114 -8.25 -12.43 -5.42
CA VAL A 114 -8.19 -12.53 -3.96
C VAL A 114 -6.82 -13.03 -3.56
N ALA A 115 -6.14 -12.30 -2.69
CA ALA A 115 -4.83 -12.64 -2.17
C ALA A 115 -4.83 -12.66 -0.64
N LEU A 116 -4.11 -13.61 -0.06
CA LEU A 116 -3.81 -13.67 1.36
C LEU A 116 -2.34 -13.33 1.59
N GLY A 117 -2.06 -12.60 2.65
CA GLY A 117 -0.72 -12.14 2.93
C GLY A 117 -0.35 -12.12 4.41
N VAL A 118 0.93 -11.98 4.63
CA VAL A 118 1.53 -11.76 5.95
C VAL A 118 2.57 -10.66 5.84
N GLN A 119 2.59 -9.77 6.83
CA GLN A 119 3.62 -8.75 6.98
C GLN A 119 4.33 -8.93 8.32
N GLY A 120 5.66 -8.91 8.26
CA GLY A 120 6.52 -9.04 9.42
C GLY A 120 7.47 -7.85 9.58
N VAL A 121 7.46 -7.19 10.75
CA VAL A 121 8.42 -6.13 11.08
C VAL A 121 9.76 -6.74 11.50
N VAL A 122 10.76 -6.56 10.65
CA VAL A 122 12.14 -7.02 10.89
C VAL A 122 12.85 -6.09 11.87
N ARG A 123 12.70 -4.77 11.66
CA ARG A 123 13.29 -3.73 12.49
C ARG A 123 12.27 -2.63 12.76
N GLN A 124 12.05 -2.34 14.02
CA GLN A 124 11.29 -1.16 14.44
C GLN A 124 12.20 0.06 14.44
N GLY A 125 11.74 1.14 13.80
CA GLY A 125 12.41 2.43 13.77
C GLY A 125 11.61 3.49 14.53
N GLU A 126 12.21 4.67 14.66
CA GLU A 126 11.57 5.85 15.27
C GLU A 126 12.15 7.10 14.64
N GLY A 127 11.29 8.04 14.24
CA GLY A 127 11.68 9.27 13.56
C GLY A 127 12.44 8.99 12.26
N VAL A 128 13.66 9.48 12.14
CA VAL A 128 14.52 9.31 10.96
C VAL A 128 15.07 7.88 10.78
N ARG A 129 15.02 7.06 11.82
CA ARG A 129 15.41 5.63 11.73
C ARG A 129 14.24 4.85 11.16
N PRO A 130 14.36 4.22 9.96
CA PRO A 130 13.24 3.56 9.34
C PRO A 130 12.81 2.30 10.08
N THR A 131 11.49 2.10 10.15
CA THR A 131 10.90 0.78 10.37
C THR A 131 11.05 0.00 9.07
N ILE A 132 11.51 -1.24 9.16
CA ILE A 132 11.70 -2.14 8.01
C ILE A 132 10.83 -3.37 8.22
N ALA A 133 10.06 -3.72 7.18
CA ALA A 133 9.20 -4.89 7.19
C ALA A 133 9.33 -5.68 5.88
N LEU A 134 8.93 -6.93 5.93
CA LEU A 134 8.75 -7.80 4.78
C LEU A 134 7.29 -8.20 4.71
N SER A 135 6.72 -8.17 3.51
CA SER A 135 5.39 -8.70 3.24
C SER A 135 5.46 -9.77 2.16
N TYR A 136 4.57 -10.75 2.28
CA TYR A 136 4.36 -11.76 1.25
C TYR A 136 2.87 -11.92 1.02
N PHE A 137 2.47 -11.99 -0.24
CA PHE A 137 1.10 -12.27 -0.68
C PHE A 137 1.08 -13.45 -1.62
N HIS A 138 0.06 -14.27 -1.46
CA HIS A 138 -0.26 -15.36 -2.39
C HIS A 138 -1.69 -15.19 -2.89
N ARG A 139 -1.86 -15.19 -4.22
CA ARG A 139 -3.17 -15.16 -4.85
C ARG A 139 -3.83 -16.53 -4.71
N VAL A 140 -4.96 -16.56 -4.02
CA VAL A 140 -5.76 -17.77 -3.78
C VAL A 140 -6.92 -17.92 -4.77
N TYR A 141 -7.32 -16.82 -5.40
CA TYR A 141 -8.34 -16.79 -6.43
C TYR A 141 -7.94 -15.80 -7.52
N SER A 142 -8.08 -16.19 -8.78
CA SER A 142 -7.88 -15.33 -9.96
C SER A 142 -9.23 -14.84 -10.44
N GLY A 143 -9.39 -13.52 -10.50
CA GLY A 143 -10.57 -12.89 -11.05
C GLY A 143 -10.63 -12.89 -12.56
N ASP A 144 -11.70 -12.32 -13.10
CA ASP A 144 -11.97 -12.27 -14.55
C ASP A 144 -11.75 -10.87 -15.15
N THR A 145 -11.30 -9.92 -14.31
CA THR A 145 -11.13 -8.53 -14.76
C THR A 145 -9.70 -8.26 -15.17
N PRO A 146 -9.46 -7.40 -16.18
CA PRO A 146 -8.13 -6.95 -16.54
C PRO A 146 -7.41 -6.32 -15.35
N ASP A 147 -6.13 -6.63 -15.20
CA ASP A 147 -5.29 -6.06 -14.17
C ASP A 147 -4.92 -4.61 -14.51
N LEU A 148 -4.60 -3.85 -13.47
CA LEU A 148 -3.94 -2.56 -13.58
C LEU A 148 -2.43 -2.76 -13.80
N ASP A 149 -1.63 -1.70 -13.66
CA ASP A 149 -0.21 -1.68 -14.02
C ASP A 149 0.68 -2.73 -13.31
N ILE A 150 0.20 -3.30 -12.20
CA ILE A 150 0.95 -4.31 -11.42
C ILE A 150 0.87 -5.71 -12.05
N GLY A 151 -0.16 -5.96 -12.86
CA GLY A 151 -0.41 -7.26 -13.48
C GLY A 151 -0.91 -8.33 -12.50
N SER A 152 -1.24 -9.50 -13.05
CA SER A 152 -1.79 -10.63 -12.31
C SER A 152 -0.70 -11.39 -11.56
N ALA A 153 -0.30 -10.88 -10.40
CA ALA A 153 0.75 -11.49 -9.59
C ALA A 153 0.23 -12.70 -8.81
N ARG A 154 0.81 -13.88 -9.04
CA ARG A 154 0.52 -15.07 -8.24
C ARG A 154 1.17 -15.01 -6.87
N ASN A 155 2.41 -14.58 -6.81
CA ASN A 155 3.18 -14.39 -5.59
C ASN A 155 3.81 -13.00 -5.61
N SER A 156 3.77 -12.30 -4.47
CA SER A 156 4.39 -11.00 -4.30
C SER A 156 5.18 -10.96 -3.00
N ALA A 157 6.44 -10.59 -3.08
CA ALA A 157 7.29 -10.30 -1.93
C ALA A 157 7.64 -8.81 -1.92
N LEU A 158 7.48 -8.15 -0.79
CA LEU A 158 7.71 -6.73 -0.63
C LEU A 158 8.71 -6.47 0.49
N LEU A 159 9.70 -5.64 0.20
CA LEU A 159 10.54 -4.99 1.21
C LEU A 159 10.00 -3.58 1.43
N LEU A 160 9.62 -3.27 2.67
CA LEU A 160 8.97 -2.04 3.07
C LEU A 160 9.86 -1.25 4.02
N ALA A 161 9.92 0.07 3.85
CA ALA A 161 10.56 0.95 4.81
C ALA A 161 9.74 2.22 5.01
N SER A 162 9.51 2.58 6.29
CA SER A 162 8.77 3.79 6.69
C SER A 162 9.60 4.63 7.64
N ALA A 163 9.61 5.96 7.46
CA ALA A 163 10.34 6.90 8.32
C ALA A 163 9.60 8.23 8.46
N GLU A 164 9.84 8.93 9.57
CA GLU A 164 9.39 10.29 9.82
C GLU A 164 10.57 11.25 9.78
N VAL A 165 10.53 12.24 8.91
CA VAL A 165 11.59 13.26 8.79
C VAL A 165 10.98 14.64 8.79
N LYS A 166 11.21 15.42 9.83
CA LYS A 166 10.76 16.83 9.95
C LYS A 166 9.26 17.00 9.69
N GLY A 167 8.43 16.08 10.17
CA GLY A 167 6.97 16.12 10.01
C GLY A 167 6.46 15.61 8.67
N PHE A 168 7.34 15.11 7.80
CA PHE A 168 6.99 14.35 6.62
C PHE A 168 7.11 12.86 6.90
N HIS A 169 6.10 12.11 6.50
CA HIS A 169 6.13 10.66 6.51
C HIS A 169 6.53 10.13 5.14
N TYR A 170 7.45 9.17 5.13
CA TYR A 170 7.99 8.54 3.92
C TYR A 170 7.73 7.05 3.97
N ASP A 171 7.16 6.50 2.89
CA ASP A 171 7.10 5.07 2.65
C ASP A 171 7.80 4.74 1.33
N THR A 172 8.66 3.72 1.33
CA THR A 172 9.26 3.19 0.12
C THR A 172 9.13 1.67 0.10
N ASN A 173 8.78 1.14 -1.06
CA ASN A 173 8.65 -0.29 -1.24
C ASN A 173 9.48 -0.77 -2.44
N TYR A 174 10.04 -1.98 -2.30
CA TYR A 174 10.56 -2.77 -3.40
C TYR A 174 9.71 -4.02 -3.52
N LEU A 175 9.13 -4.24 -4.70
CA LEU A 175 8.21 -5.32 -4.99
C LEU A 175 8.85 -6.32 -5.94
N PHE A 176 8.66 -7.60 -5.65
CA PHE A 176 9.08 -8.72 -6.47
C PHE A 176 7.85 -9.58 -6.72
N ASN A 177 7.29 -9.47 -7.91
CA ASN A 177 6.06 -10.14 -8.29
C ASN A 177 6.35 -11.28 -9.26
N GLU A 178 5.70 -12.42 -9.06
CA GLU A 178 5.59 -13.48 -10.06
C GLU A 178 4.33 -13.22 -10.88
N VAL A 179 4.49 -12.69 -12.08
CA VAL A 179 3.38 -12.45 -13.02
C VAL A 179 3.28 -13.60 -14.02
N ILE A 180 2.05 -13.96 -14.38
CA ILE A 180 1.75 -15.11 -15.23
C ILE A 180 0.87 -14.66 -16.38
N ASP A 181 1.27 -15.01 -17.60
CA ASP A 181 0.49 -14.86 -18.80
C ASP A 181 0.60 -16.14 -19.63
N ASN A 182 -0.55 -16.74 -20.00
CA ASN A 182 -0.62 -17.99 -20.79
C ASN A 182 0.32 -19.10 -20.25
N ALA A 183 0.35 -19.31 -18.94
CA ALA A 183 1.22 -20.27 -18.24
C ALA A 183 2.72 -19.94 -18.30
N ILE A 184 3.11 -18.77 -18.83
CA ILE A 184 4.50 -18.28 -18.79
C ILE A 184 4.68 -17.43 -17.53
N HIS A 185 5.64 -17.80 -16.70
CA HIS A 185 5.99 -17.09 -15.47
C HIS A 185 7.12 -16.11 -15.72
N ARG A 186 6.98 -14.88 -15.27
CA ARG A 186 8.04 -13.87 -15.34
C ARG A 186 8.11 -13.07 -14.04
N ALA A 187 9.32 -12.57 -13.73
CA ALA A 187 9.53 -11.67 -12.61
C ALA A 187 9.21 -10.22 -13.03
N GLN A 188 8.38 -9.55 -12.24
CA GLN A 188 8.14 -8.11 -12.31
C GLN A 188 8.78 -7.45 -11.10
N PHE A 189 9.49 -6.35 -11.30
CA PHE A 189 10.06 -5.53 -10.24
C PHE A 189 9.29 -4.21 -10.14
N GLY A 190 8.95 -3.83 -8.91
CA GLY A 190 8.32 -2.56 -8.60
C GLY A 190 9.14 -1.76 -7.59
N GLN A 191 9.04 -0.44 -7.69
CA GLN A 191 9.61 0.51 -6.75
C GLN A 191 8.62 1.65 -6.55
N THR A 192 8.39 2.02 -5.30
CA THR A 192 7.52 3.14 -4.97
C THR A 192 8.17 4.02 -3.91
N LEU A 193 7.87 5.30 -3.96
CA LEU A 193 8.23 6.27 -2.93
C LEU A 193 7.08 7.24 -2.74
N SER A 194 6.46 7.19 -1.57
CA SER A 194 5.44 8.14 -1.15
C SER A 194 5.98 9.09 -0.09
N VAL A 195 5.45 10.31 -0.12
CA VAL A 195 5.70 11.35 0.89
C VAL A 195 4.35 11.91 1.28
N SER A 196 4.06 11.91 2.57
CA SER A 196 2.85 12.50 3.11
C SER A 196 3.14 13.53 4.20
N HIS A 197 2.25 14.50 4.34
CA HIS A 197 2.36 15.58 5.31
C HIS A 197 0.98 16.02 5.80
N SER A 198 0.87 16.30 7.11
CA SER A 198 -0.33 16.88 7.69
C SER A 198 -0.38 18.38 7.38
N LEU A 199 -1.42 18.83 6.66
CA LEU A 199 -1.61 20.24 6.30
C LEU A 199 -2.22 21.04 7.45
N VAL A 200 -3.33 20.55 7.98
CA VAL A 200 -4.06 21.11 9.12
C VAL A 200 -4.62 19.96 9.95
N LYS A 201 -5.10 20.23 11.17
CA LYS A 201 -5.47 19.21 12.19
C LYS A 201 -6.04 17.88 11.71
N LYS A 202 -6.82 17.87 10.61
CA LYS A 202 -7.50 16.66 10.11
C LYS A 202 -7.18 16.33 8.66
N PHE A 203 -6.55 17.24 7.93
CA PHE A 203 -6.24 17.06 6.52
C PHE A 203 -4.76 16.79 6.32
N GLY A 204 -4.47 15.85 5.46
CA GLY A 204 -3.13 15.55 4.97
C GLY A 204 -3.11 15.46 3.45
N ILE A 205 -1.92 15.59 2.90
CA ILE A 205 -1.63 15.41 1.48
C ILE A 205 -0.59 14.31 1.33
N SER A 206 -0.73 13.51 0.28
CA SER A 206 0.24 12.50 -0.11
C SER A 206 0.60 12.68 -1.58
N GLY A 207 1.88 12.54 -1.89
CA GLY A 207 2.40 12.46 -3.25
C GLY A 207 3.25 11.21 -3.38
N GLU A 208 3.17 10.52 -4.51
CA GLU A 208 3.93 9.30 -4.75
C GLU A 208 4.45 9.25 -6.18
N ILE A 209 5.61 8.64 -6.35
CA ILE A 209 6.13 8.16 -7.63
C ILE A 209 6.27 6.65 -7.57
N TRP A 210 5.92 5.98 -8.65
CA TRP A 210 6.01 4.54 -8.75
C TRP A 210 6.57 4.11 -10.11
N HIS A 211 7.19 2.95 -10.11
CA HIS A 211 7.76 2.30 -11.29
C HIS A 211 7.57 0.79 -11.19
N PHE A 212 7.11 0.17 -12.27
CA PHE A 212 7.03 -1.28 -12.43
C PHE A 212 7.63 -1.70 -13.77
N THR A 213 8.38 -2.78 -13.78
CA THR A 213 8.74 -3.42 -15.04
C THR A 213 7.53 -4.14 -15.62
N GLN A 214 7.37 -4.10 -16.95
CA GLN A 214 6.32 -4.85 -17.66
C GLN A 214 6.99 -5.96 -18.50
N PRO A 215 7.23 -7.15 -17.89
CA PRO A 215 8.10 -8.14 -18.48
C PRO A 215 7.54 -8.76 -19.77
N PHE A 216 6.22 -8.80 -19.95
CA PHE A 216 5.56 -9.28 -21.17
C PHE A 216 5.61 -8.25 -22.28
N LEU A 217 5.50 -6.97 -21.96
CA LEU A 217 5.58 -5.86 -22.91
C LEU A 217 7.04 -5.38 -23.15
N ARG A 218 8.01 -5.95 -22.42
CA ARG A 218 9.43 -5.57 -22.45
C ARG A 218 9.65 -4.05 -22.27
N SER A 219 8.86 -3.45 -21.40
CA SER A 219 8.80 -2.02 -21.14
C SER A 219 8.74 -1.73 -19.64
N ASN A 220 8.46 -0.50 -19.27
CA ASN A 220 8.26 -0.07 -17.90
C ASN A 220 7.00 0.77 -17.79
N ALA A 221 6.26 0.59 -16.72
CA ALA A 221 5.19 1.47 -16.30
C ALA A 221 5.73 2.43 -15.24
N VAL A 222 5.45 3.72 -15.41
CA VAL A 222 5.89 4.79 -14.50
C VAL A 222 4.73 5.77 -14.33
N GLY A 223 4.54 6.25 -13.10
CA GLY A 223 3.51 7.24 -12.84
C GLY A 223 3.69 7.96 -11.52
N THR A 224 2.73 8.82 -11.22
CA THR A 224 2.63 9.58 -9.97
C THR A 224 1.20 9.56 -9.46
N LEU A 225 1.06 9.54 -8.14
CA LEU A 225 -0.21 9.61 -7.44
C LEU A 225 -0.22 10.83 -6.53
N TRP A 226 -1.38 11.50 -6.47
CA TRP A 226 -1.63 12.61 -5.55
C TRP A 226 -2.96 12.39 -4.85
N ALA A 227 -2.99 12.58 -3.53
CA ALA A 227 -4.17 12.35 -2.74
C ALA A 227 -4.29 13.32 -1.56
N LEU A 228 -5.53 13.50 -1.13
CA LEU A 228 -5.90 14.16 0.12
C LEU A 228 -6.45 13.10 1.08
N ASN A 229 -6.10 13.24 2.35
CA ASN A 229 -6.58 12.42 3.45
C ASN A 229 -7.33 13.29 4.45
N TYR A 230 -8.44 12.79 4.97
CA TYR A 230 -9.23 13.43 6.02
C TYR A 230 -9.41 12.49 7.21
N ASN A 231 -8.78 12.80 8.32
CA ASN A 231 -8.91 12.09 9.59
C ASN A 231 -10.25 12.46 10.26
N ALA A 232 -11.35 11.81 9.83
CA ALA A 232 -12.70 12.07 10.35
C ALA A 232 -12.76 11.77 11.85
N ARG A 233 -12.20 10.61 12.24
CA ARG A 233 -12.00 10.13 13.62
C ARG A 233 -10.64 9.44 13.74
N ARG A 234 -10.18 9.14 14.96
CA ARG A 234 -8.93 8.37 15.15
C ARG A 234 -8.97 7.00 14.45
N ASN A 235 -10.14 6.39 14.39
CA ASN A 235 -10.36 5.09 13.77
C ASN A 235 -10.97 5.15 12.36
N LEU A 236 -11.16 6.35 11.77
CA LEU A 236 -11.74 6.52 10.44
C LEU A 236 -11.00 7.60 9.66
N VAL A 237 -10.37 7.20 8.58
CA VAL A 237 -9.71 8.07 7.62
C VAL A 237 -10.42 7.95 6.27
N LEU A 238 -10.75 9.07 5.67
CA LEU A 238 -11.27 9.15 4.30
C LEU A 238 -10.14 9.60 3.40
N ASP A 239 -10.11 9.09 2.18
CA ASP A 239 -9.11 9.47 1.18
C ASP A 239 -9.72 9.66 -0.20
N GLY A 240 -9.03 10.41 -1.06
CA GLY A 240 -9.37 10.56 -2.46
C GLY A 240 -8.28 11.27 -3.23
N GLY A 241 -8.15 10.92 -4.49
CA GLY A 241 -7.09 11.45 -5.32
C GLY A 241 -7.10 10.93 -6.74
N PHE A 242 -5.96 11.09 -7.39
CA PHE A 242 -5.75 10.60 -8.75
C PHE A 242 -4.36 10.03 -8.93
N ASN A 243 -4.23 9.13 -9.88
CA ASN A 243 -2.99 8.56 -10.36
C ASN A 243 -2.82 8.88 -11.85
N ARG A 244 -1.61 9.18 -12.27
CA ARG A 244 -1.25 9.52 -13.64
C ARG A 244 -0.07 8.69 -14.11
N GLY A 245 -0.33 7.80 -15.08
CA GLY A 245 0.73 7.08 -15.79
C GLY A 245 1.38 7.93 -16.88
N PHE A 246 2.69 7.78 -17.04
CA PHE A 246 3.50 8.58 -17.98
C PHE A 246 3.98 7.80 -19.19
N THR A 247 4.02 6.47 -19.10
CA THR A 247 4.46 5.60 -20.19
C THR A 247 3.28 5.04 -20.98
N SER A 248 3.50 4.57 -22.18
CA SER A 248 2.47 3.93 -23.00
C SER A 248 1.96 2.61 -22.42
N THR A 249 2.70 2.02 -21.50
CA THR A 249 2.37 0.79 -20.81
C THR A 249 1.77 1.01 -19.43
N SER A 250 1.57 2.27 -19.02
CA SER A 250 0.87 2.64 -17.78
C SER A 250 -0.58 3.00 -18.07
N THR A 251 -1.45 2.68 -17.12
CA THR A 251 -2.82 3.25 -17.07
C THR A 251 -2.73 4.78 -17.02
N ARG A 252 -3.39 5.43 -17.97
CA ARG A 252 -3.17 6.87 -18.18
C ARG A 252 -3.75 7.72 -17.08
N TRP A 253 -4.97 7.39 -16.62
CA TRP A 253 -5.66 8.09 -15.55
C TRP A 253 -6.40 7.14 -14.64
N GLU A 254 -6.25 7.36 -13.36
CA GLU A 254 -7.07 6.74 -12.32
C GLU A 254 -7.56 7.83 -11.37
N VAL A 255 -8.79 7.72 -10.93
CA VAL A 255 -9.39 8.55 -9.89
C VAL A 255 -9.95 7.61 -8.83
N PHE A 256 -9.69 7.90 -7.58
CA PHE A 256 -10.13 7.03 -6.50
C PHE A 256 -10.67 7.81 -5.31
N VAL A 257 -11.55 7.16 -4.59
CA VAL A 257 -12.03 7.57 -3.26
C VAL A 257 -12.11 6.34 -2.37
N GLY A 258 -11.93 6.53 -1.07
CA GLY A 258 -12.04 5.41 -0.16
C GLY A 258 -12.00 5.80 1.30
N PHE A 259 -11.94 4.78 2.13
CA PHE A 259 -11.80 4.95 3.56
C PHE A 259 -10.99 3.82 4.19
N THR A 260 -10.38 4.13 5.32
CA THR A 260 -9.76 3.17 6.23
C THR A 260 -10.50 3.22 7.55
N TYR A 261 -11.00 2.08 8.01
CA TYR A 261 -11.74 1.95 9.25
C TYR A 261 -11.14 0.89 10.17
N LEU A 262 -10.72 1.31 11.37
CA LEU A 262 -10.28 0.42 12.43
C LEU A 262 -11.48 0.11 13.33
N LEU A 263 -11.80 -1.17 13.55
CA LEU A 263 -12.85 -1.54 14.48
C LEU A 263 -12.56 -0.99 15.89
N PRO A 264 -13.58 -0.47 16.60
CA PRO A 264 -13.37 0.17 17.90
C PRO A 264 -12.98 -0.79 19.02
N HIS A 265 -13.21 -2.09 18.83
CA HIS A 265 -12.96 -3.13 19.84
C HIS A 265 -11.93 -4.13 19.33
N LYS A 266 -11.10 -4.64 20.24
CA LYS A 266 -10.23 -5.78 19.95
C LYS A 266 -11.07 -6.99 19.58
N VAL A 267 -10.64 -7.71 18.57
CA VAL A 267 -11.12 -9.06 18.30
C VAL A 267 -10.46 -9.96 19.35
N SER A 268 -11.13 -10.16 20.50
CA SER A 268 -10.65 -11.07 21.55
C SER A 268 -10.66 -12.49 20.97
N ALA A 269 -9.50 -13.12 20.88
CA ALA A 269 -9.48 -14.56 21.02
C ALA A 269 -10.06 -14.87 22.42
N THR A 270 -11.24 -15.43 22.48
CA THR A 270 -11.83 -15.91 23.73
C THR A 270 -10.87 -16.96 24.30
N SER A 271 -10.01 -16.58 25.24
CA SER A 271 -9.36 -17.53 26.09
C SER A 271 -10.47 -18.15 26.92
N GLY A 272 -10.97 -19.30 26.48
CA GLY A 272 -11.85 -20.13 27.28
C GLY A 272 -11.11 -20.43 28.60
N ALA A 273 -11.43 -19.65 29.63
CA ALA A 273 -11.08 -20.01 30.99
C ALA A 273 -11.86 -21.29 31.31
N TYR A 274 -11.24 -22.42 31.08
CA TYR A 274 -11.61 -23.64 31.77
C TYR A 274 -11.21 -23.43 33.23
N SER A 275 -12.14 -22.89 34.03
CA SER A 275 -12.07 -23.05 35.48
C SER A 275 -12.40 -24.53 35.77
N ARG A 276 -11.40 -25.27 36.19
CA ARG A 276 -11.56 -26.50 36.96
C ARG A 276 -11.57 -26.18 38.45
#